data_83d98b2d76a276770563bafc39ce81dc
#
_entry.id   83d98b2d76a276770563bafc39ce81dc
#
_cell.length_a   1.000
_cell.length_b   1.000
_cell.length_c   1.000
_cell.angle_alpha   90.00
_cell.angle_beta   90.00
_cell.angle_gamma   90.00
#
_symmetry.space_group_name_H-M   'P 1'
#
loop_
_entity.id
_entity.type
_entity.pdbx_description
1 polymer ?
#
loop_
_entity_poly.entity_id
_entity_poly.type
_entity_poly.pdbx_seq_one_letter_code
_entity_poly.pdbx_strand_id
1 'polypeptide(L)'
;MPKSSRSLSALPSQTAKPLESLGLRLRAHRVHRAWTVAEMAERLMCSPNTLRALESGKPGTSIGLLAHALWLLGQIDSLDGVAPAPAELAAKRRVRRSAAQGAAGVIAEGERDF
;
A
#
# COMPACT_ATOMS: atom_id res chain seq x y z
N MET A 1 10.58 -4.06 20.92
CA MET A 1 11.03 -2.93 20.72
C MET A 1 11.25 -2.61 19.33
N PRO A 2 10.72 -1.74 18.87
CA PRO A 2 10.86 -1.47 17.57
C PRO A 2 12.10 -0.83 17.41
N LYS A 3 12.82 -1.22 16.54
CA LYS A 3 13.91 -0.60 16.36
C LYS A 3 13.75 0.27 15.29
N SER A 4 14.22 1.37 15.39
CA SER A 4 14.26 2.24 14.33
C SER A 4 15.19 1.69 13.38
N SER A 5 14.81 1.41 12.22
CA SER A 5 15.71 0.90 11.27
C SER A 5 16.54 2.04 10.73
N ARG A 6 17.72 1.72 10.26
CA ARG A 6 18.58 2.70 9.65
C ARG A 6 17.94 3.34 8.44
N SER A 7 17.20 2.54 7.70
CA SER A 7 16.55 3.07 6.51
C SER A 7 15.52 4.13 6.86
N LEU A 8 14.82 3.96 7.98
CA LEU A 8 13.85 4.97 8.39
C LEU A 8 14.52 6.27 8.81
N SER A 9 15.63 6.17 9.54
CA SER A 9 16.30 7.38 9.98
C SER A 9 17.03 8.06 8.84
N ALA A 10 17.24 7.38 7.72
CA ALA A 10 17.89 7.94 6.57
C ALA A 10 16.92 8.39 5.48
N LEU A 11 15.62 8.42 5.78
CA LEU A 11 14.66 8.82 4.77
C LEU A 11 14.90 10.24 4.30
N PRO A 12 14.91 10.47 2.99
CA PRO A 12 15.02 11.84 2.49
C PRO A 12 13.80 12.65 2.89
N SER A 13 14.00 13.92 3.11
CA SER A 13 12.91 14.81 3.53
C SER A 13 11.79 14.86 2.48
N GLN A 14 12.12 14.58 1.23
CA GLN A 14 11.11 14.61 0.17
C GLN A 14 10.03 13.55 0.33
N THR A 15 10.24 12.54 1.18
CA THR A 15 9.25 11.49 1.38
C THR A 15 8.15 11.91 2.36
N ALA A 16 8.39 12.95 3.16
CA ALA A 16 7.45 13.31 4.22
C ALA A 16 6.09 13.76 3.70
N LYS A 17 6.09 14.69 2.76
CA LYS A 17 4.83 15.21 2.26
C LYS A 17 3.96 14.19 1.56
N PRO A 18 4.51 13.36 0.67
CA PRO A 18 3.67 12.32 0.05
C PRO A 18 3.09 11.35 1.08
N LEU A 19 3.84 11.00 2.12
CA LEU A 19 3.31 10.12 3.15
C LEU A 19 2.21 10.79 3.96
N GLU A 20 2.39 12.04 4.31
CA GLU A 20 1.37 12.79 5.03
C GLU A 20 0.11 12.93 4.19
N SER A 21 0.29 13.18 2.90
CA SER A 21 -0.83 13.32 2.00
C SER A 21 -1.62 12.01 1.89
N LEU A 22 -0.91 10.89 1.82
CA LEU A 22 -1.56 9.59 1.80
C LEU A 22 -2.35 9.37 3.09
N GLY A 23 -1.73 9.68 4.23
CA GLY A 23 -2.42 9.53 5.52
C GLY A 23 -3.70 10.35 5.59
N LEU A 24 -3.66 11.58 5.08
CA LEU A 24 -4.83 12.44 5.06
C LEU A 24 -5.94 11.86 4.18
N ARG A 25 -5.56 11.26 3.06
CA ARG A 25 -6.58 10.66 2.19
C ARG A 25 -7.20 9.44 2.85
N LEU A 26 -6.40 8.64 3.56
CA LEU A 26 -6.95 7.50 4.30
C LEU A 26 -7.93 7.99 5.37
N ARG A 27 -7.54 9.04 6.07
CA ARG A 27 -8.42 9.62 7.08
C ARG A 27 -9.72 10.13 6.48
N ALA A 28 -9.62 10.78 5.33
CA ALA A 28 -10.81 11.29 4.65
C ALA A 28 -11.78 10.16 4.31
N HIS A 29 -11.26 9.03 3.85
CA HIS A 29 -12.11 7.89 3.56
C HIS A 29 -12.75 7.32 4.82
N ARG A 30 -12.00 7.29 5.93
CA ARG A 30 -12.57 6.82 7.19
C ARG A 30 -13.71 7.73 7.65
N VAL A 31 -13.45 9.03 7.62
CA VAL A 31 -14.45 10.01 8.05
C VAL A 31 -15.69 9.96 7.16
N HIS A 32 -15.47 9.76 5.87
CA HIS A 32 -16.59 9.65 4.93
C HIS A 32 -17.47 8.46 5.26
N ARG A 33 -16.91 7.40 5.84
CA ARG A 33 -17.70 6.25 6.27
C ARG A 33 -18.26 6.43 7.67
N ALA A 34 -18.01 7.57 8.28
CA ALA A 34 -18.48 7.89 9.63
C ALA A 34 -17.92 6.92 10.67
N TRP A 35 -16.71 6.42 10.45
CA TRP A 35 -16.07 5.55 11.43
C TRP A 35 -15.15 6.38 12.31
N THR A 36 -15.19 6.10 13.61
CA THR A 36 -14.20 6.69 14.53
C THR A 36 -12.89 5.94 14.38
N VAL A 37 -11.83 6.52 14.94
CA VAL A 37 -10.54 5.86 14.96
C VAL A 37 -10.67 4.49 15.63
N ALA A 38 -11.38 4.44 16.76
CA ALA A 38 -11.54 3.18 17.48
C ALA A 38 -12.26 2.14 16.63
N GLU A 39 -13.30 2.55 15.92
CA GLU A 39 -14.05 1.62 15.09
C GLU A 39 -13.22 1.06 13.94
N MET A 40 -12.48 1.93 13.27
CA MET A 40 -11.67 1.45 12.17
C MET A 40 -10.50 0.61 12.66
N ALA A 41 -9.89 1.02 13.78
CA ALA A 41 -8.79 0.24 14.34
C ALA A 41 -9.25 -1.18 14.69
N GLU A 42 -10.45 -1.29 15.22
CA GLU A 42 -11.00 -2.60 15.55
C GLU A 42 -11.15 -3.45 14.29
N ARG A 43 -11.66 -2.85 13.22
CA ARG A 43 -11.82 -3.58 11.96
C ARG A 43 -10.48 -4.00 11.38
N LEU A 44 -9.44 -3.21 11.62
CA LEU A 44 -8.10 -3.54 11.14
C LEU A 44 -7.35 -4.44 12.11
N MET A 45 -7.93 -4.71 13.27
CA MET A 45 -7.30 -5.51 14.30
C MET A 45 -5.98 -4.91 14.74
N CYS A 46 -5.95 -3.60 14.88
CA CYS A 46 -4.77 -2.89 15.36
C CYS A 46 -5.18 -1.90 16.43
N SER A 47 -4.21 -1.33 17.12
CA SER A 47 -4.52 -0.36 18.15
C SER A 47 -4.90 0.99 17.53
N PRO A 48 -5.65 1.81 18.26
CA PRO A 48 -5.94 3.16 17.76
C PRO A 48 -4.67 3.97 17.48
N ASN A 49 -3.64 3.79 18.28
CA ASN A 49 -2.39 4.51 18.04
C ASN A 49 -1.74 4.09 16.74
N THR A 50 -1.83 2.81 16.40
CA THR A 50 -1.30 2.31 15.14
C THR A 50 -2.05 2.96 13.96
N LEU A 51 -3.36 3.06 14.07
CA LEU A 51 -4.13 3.71 13.01
C LEU A 51 -3.81 5.20 12.93
N ARG A 52 -3.65 5.86 14.08
CA ARG A 52 -3.29 7.27 14.05
C ARG A 52 -1.93 7.48 13.39
N ALA A 53 -0.99 6.58 13.62
CA ALA A 53 0.31 6.67 12.96
C ALA A 53 0.16 6.54 11.45
N LEU A 54 -0.67 5.61 11.00
CA LEU A 54 -0.93 5.45 9.57
C LEU A 54 -1.53 6.71 8.97
N GLU A 55 -2.53 7.27 9.63
CA GLU A 55 -3.21 8.47 9.12
C GLU A 55 -2.34 9.71 9.22
N SER A 56 -1.32 9.68 10.05
CA SER A 56 -0.36 10.78 10.12
C SER A 56 0.77 10.63 9.11
N GLY A 57 0.80 9.55 8.37
CA GLY A 57 1.84 9.34 7.37
C GLY A 57 3.17 8.95 7.97
N LYS A 58 3.16 8.29 9.13
CA LYS A 58 4.42 7.88 9.75
C LYS A 58 5.07 6.76 8.95
N PRO A 59 6.35 6.92 8.60
CA PRO A 59 6.99 5.95 7.71
C PRO A 59 7.21 4.58 8.35
N GLY A 60 7.07 4.48 9.67
CA GLY A 60 7.27 3.19 10.34
C GLY A 60 6.08 2.26 10.29
N THR A 61 4.96 2.66 9.68
CA THR A 61 3.82 1.76 9.57
C THR A 61 4.10 0.71 8.50
N SER A 62 3.51 -0.47 8.68
CA SER A 62 3.81 -1.55 7.76
C SER A 62 3.02 -1.42 6.47
N ILE A 63 3.58 -1.94 5.41
CA ILE A 63 2.90 -1.93 4.12
C ILE A 63 1.68 -2.84 4.16
N GLY A 64 1.74 -3.90 4.98
CA GLY A 64 0.59 -4.78 5.14
C GLY A 64 -0.59 -4.07 5.78
N LEU A 65 -0.32 -3.23 6.77
CA LEU A 65 -1.38 -2.45 7.38
C LEU A 65 -1.98 -1.47 6.38
N LEU A 66 -1.14 -0.84 5.58
CA LEU A 66 -1.60 0.07 4.55
C LEU A 66 -2.52 -0.67 3.57
N ALA A 67 -2.09 -1.84 3.11
CA ALA A 67 -2.90 -2.61 2.17
C ALA A 67 -4.23 -3.02 2.79
N HIS A 68 -4.22 -3.44 4.06
CA HIS A 68 -5.45 -3.82 4.75
C HIS A 68 -6.40 -2.62 4.87
N ALA A 69 -5.85 -1.45 5.21
CA ALA A 69 -6.67 -0.25 5.31
C ALA A 69 -7.29 0.11 3.96
N LEU A 70 -6.48 0.05 2.89
CA LEU A 70 -7.00 0.34 1.57
C LEU A 70 -8.10 -0.64 1.17
N TRP A 71 -7.88 -1.91 1.47
CA TRP A 71 -8.90 -2.93 1.17
C TRP A 71 -10.19 -2.63 1.93
N LEU A 72 -10.07 -2.33 3.21
CA LEU A 72 -11.22 -2.05 4.04
C LEU A 72 -12.00 -0.83 3.53
N LEU A 73 -11.29 0.15 3.03
CA LEU A 73 -11.89 1.37 2.51
C LEU A 73 -12.33 1.26 1.05
N GLY A 74 -12.20 0.08 0.46
CA GLY A 74 -12.58 -0.11 -0.93
C GLY A 74 -11.62 0.54 -1.92
N GLN A 75 -10.39 0.79 -1.50
CA GLN A 75 -9.41 1.50 -2.31
C GLN A 75 -8.20 0.65 -2.66
N ILE A 76 -8.31 -0.67 -2.51
CA ILE A 76 -7.14 -1.53 -2.73
C ILE A 76 -6.61 -1.44 -4.16
N ASP A 77 -7.48 -1.21 -5.12
CA ASP A 77 -7.04 -1.13 -6.50
C ASP A 77 -6.09 0.04 -6.74
N SER A 78 -6.11 1.05 -5.87
CA SER A 78 -5.22 2.18 -6.03
C SER A 78 -3.76 1.79 -5.83
N LEU A 79 -3.49 0.67 -5.17
CA LEU A 79 -2.12 0.21 -5.02
C LEU A 79 -1.48 -0.13 -6.36
N ASP A 80 -2.29 -0.56 -7.31
CA ASP A 80 -1.76 -0.92 -8.63
C ASP A 80 -1.22 0.29 -9.37
N GLY A 81 -1.59 1.48 -8.94
CA GLY A 81 -1.09 2.69 -9.56
C GLY A 81 0.17 3.24 -8.93
N VAL A 82 0.66 2.59 -7.87
CA VAL A 82 1.88 3.06 -7.22
C VAL A 82 3.08 2.54 -7.99
N ALA A 83 3.94 3.46 -8.43
CA ALA A 83 5.15 3.11 -9.18
C ALA A 83 4.84 2.19 -10.35
N PRO A 84 4.02 2.64 -11.29
CA PRO A 84 3.69 1.77 -12.42
C PRO A 84 4.94 1.36 -13.18
N ALA A 85 4.89 0.17 -13.72
CA ALA A 85 6.06 -0.36 -14.41
C ALA A 85 6.44 0.53 -15.59
N PRO A 86 7.74 0.64 -15.89
CA PRO A 86 8.14 1.40 -17.06
C PRO A 86 7.50 0.84 -18.32
N ALA A 87 7.20 1.70 -19.27
CA ALA A 87 6.51 1.28 -20.48
C ALA A 87 7.21 0.14 -21.20
N GLU A 88 8.54 0.21 -21.28
CA GLU A 88 9.29 -0.85 -21.94
C GLU A 88 9.14 -2.18 -21.26
N LEU A 89 9.22 -2.18 -19.93
CA LEU A 89 9.09 -3.40 -19.17
C LEU A 89 7.67 -3.94 -19.26
N ALA A 90 6.70 -3.06 -19.21
CA ALA A 90 5.30 -3.47 -19.32
C ALA A 90 5.02 -4.12 -20.66
N ALA A 91 5.59 -3.58 -21.75
CA ALA A 91 5.42 -4.15 -23.07
C ALA A 91 6.05 -5.54 -23.14
N LYS A 92 7.25 -5.70 -22.61
CA LYS A 92 7.90 -6.99 -22.60
C LYS A 92 7.11 -8.01 -21.80
N ARG A 93 6.55 -7.59 -20.69
CA ARG A 93 5.75 -8.49 -19.85
C ARG A 93 4.50 -8.93 -20.56
N ARG A 94 3.86 -8.05 -21.30
CA ARG A 94 2.68 -8.42 -22.07
C ARG A 94 3.00 -9.47 -23.11
N VAL A 95 4.13 -9.31 -23.79
CA VAL A 95 4.55 -10.29 -24.79
C VAL A 95 4.81 -11.64 -24.13
N ARG A 96 5.52 -11.63 -23.01
CA ARG A 96 5.79 -12.88 -22.30
C ARG A 96 4.51 -13.54 -21.81
N ARG A 97 3.59 -12.76 -21.31
CA ARG A 97 2.35 -13.29 -20.80
C ARG A 97 1.54 -13.95 -21.90
N SER A 98 1.48 -13.32 -23.06
CA SER A 98 0.79 -13.90 -24.19
C SER A 98 1.40 -15.23 -24.59
N ALA A 99 2.71 -15.29 -24.65
CA ALA A 99 3.40 -16.52 -25.00
C ALA A 99 3.16 -17.60 -23.95
N ALA A 100 3.21 -17.24 -22.69
CA ALA A 100 3.00 -18.20 -21.62
C ALA A 100 1.59 -18.74 -21.63
N GLN A 101 0.61 -17.91 -21.88
CA GLN A 101 -0.76 -18.35 -21.94
C GLN A 101 -0.97 -19.32 -23.08
N GLY A 102 -0.39 -19.03 -24.22
CA GLY A 102 -0.49 -19.92 -25.36
C GLY A 102 0.15 -21.27 -25.09
N ALA A 103 1.22 -21.26 -24.33
CA ALA A 103 1.94 -22.49 -24.10
C ALA A 103 1.35 -23.35 -23.00
N ALA A 104 0.98 -22.75 -21.90
CA ALA A 104 0.65 -23.54 -20.75
C ALA A 104 -0.69 -23.24 -20.15
N GLY A 105 -1.21 -22.12 -20.38
CA GLY A 105 -2.44 -21.73 -19.74
C GLY A 105 -2.30 -21.57 -18.25
N VAL A 106 -1.09 -21.44 -17.74
CA VAL A 106 -0.89 -21.31 -16.34
C VAL A 106 -0.15 -20.04 -16.04
N ILE A 107 -0.64 -19.30 -15.11
CA ILE A 107 0.04 -18.11 -14.71
C ILE A 107 0.85 -18.40 -13.51
N ALA A 108 2.10 -18.24 -13.61
CA ALA A 108 2.95 -18.54 -12.52
C ALA A 108 2.80 -17.49 -11.45
N GLU A 109 2.83 -17.94 -10.22
CA GLU A 109 2.79 -17.04 -9.11
C GLU A 109 3.91 -16.04 -9.18
N GLY A 110 5.05 -16.44 -9.70
CA GLY A 110 6.18 -15.56 -9.82
C GLY A 110 5.93 -14.34 -10.67
N GLU A 111 4.93 -14.39 -11.51
CA GLU A 111 4.62 -13.22 -12.31
C GLU A 111 4.12 -12.07 -11.46
N ARG A 112 3.69 -12.34 -10.28
CA ARG A 112 3.20 -11.30 -9.40
C ARG A 112 4.27 -10.75 -8.51
N ASP A 113 5.40 -11.42 -8.44
CA ASP A 113 6.45 -11.01 -7.56
C ASP A 113 7.44 -10.15 -8.29
N PHE A 114 7.17 -8.97 -8.54
CA PHE A 114 8.14 -8.15 -9.22
C PHE A 114 8.54 -7.00 -8.38
#